data_daccebf4725e908ff5b7755721bef939
#
_entry.id   daccebf4725e908ff5b7755721bef939
#
_cell.length_a   1.000
_cell.length_b   1.000
_cell.length_c   1.000
_cell.angle_alpha   90.00
_cell.angle_beta   90.00
_cell.angle_gamma   90.00
#
_symmetry.space_group_name_H-M   'P 1'
#
loop_
_entity.id
_entity.type
_entity.pdbx_description
1 polymer ?
#
loop_
_entity_poly.entity_id
_entity_poly.type
_entity_poly.pdbx_seq_one_letter_code
_entity_poly.pdbx_strand_id
1 'polypeptide(L)'
;MTCEPAPPTEATTAVGRVRRWFAVLATSIGVGLLSGAVVACTSPAATTAAPMESTPGDRAAVRDLVNVSRAQNRLGQLAPNPILDLKADLWAQYLRGICALKHSRLADGAPPGWRKLGENVGKGGTIPQIHDAYLRSPSHRANILDPFFTQIGTAAVWGNCGGYRTVFTVQEFMK
;
A
#
# COMPACT_ATOMS: atom_id res chain seq x y z
N MET A 1 25.23 -3.28 25.27
CA MET A 1 25.44 -4.64 24.73
C MET A 1 24.69 -4.73 23.42
N THR A 2 25.40 -4.63 22.32
CA THR A 2 24.89 -4.64 20.95
C THR A 2 24.84 -6.08 20.46
N CYS A 3 23.68 -6.56 20.05
CA CYS A 3 23.53 -7.86 19.38
C CYS A 3 23.96 -7.72 17.93
N GLU A 4 25.00 -8.47 17.58
CA GLU A 4 25.52 -8.60 16.22
C GLU A 4 24.73 -9.68 15.46
N PRO A 5 24.38 -9.49 14.18
CA PRO A 5 23.63 -10.48 13.42
C PRO A 5 24.53 -11.64 12.99
N ALA A 6 24.05 -12.88 13.15
CA ALA A 6 24.70 -14.11 12.72
C ALA A 6 24.64 -14.30 11.20
N PRO A 7 25.69 -14.92 10.57
CA PRO A 7 25.72 -15.18 9.14
C PRO A 7 24.79 -16.35 8.73
N PRO A 8 24.40 -16.43 7.46
CA PRO A 8 23.50 -17.46 6.96
C PRO A 8 24.18 -18.84 6.94
N THR A 9 23.49 -19.84 7.44
CA THR A 9 23.89 -21.26 7.40
C THR A 9 23.62 -21.86 6.04
N GLU A 10 24.67 -22.32 5.37
CA GLU A 10 24.60 -23.13 4.15
C GLU A 10 24.00 -24.52 4.44
N ALA A 11 23.07 -24.95 3.61
CA ALA A 11 22.51 -26.28 3.62
C ALA A 11 23.46 -27.26 2.92
N THR A 12 24.10 -28.11 3.71
CA THR A 12 24.89 -29.23 3.17
C THR A 12 24.04 -30.50 3.19
N THR A 13 23.72 -31.00 2.01
CA THR A 13 23.21 -32.34 1.76
C THR A 13 24.25 -33.41 2.07
N ALA A 14 23.97 -34.34 2.96
CA ALA A 14 24.75 -35.57 3.11
C ALA A 14 23.87 -36.82 3.12
N VAL A 15 24.13 -37.64 2.14
CA VAL A 15 23.58 -38.96 1.85
C VAL A 15 24.12 -39.97 2.86
N GLY A 16 23.29 -40.91 3.18
CA GLY A 16 23.33 -41.91 4.20
C GLY A 16 24.57 -42.77 4.37
N ARG A 17 24.63 -43.41 5.51
CA ARG A 17 25.00 -44.86 5.68
C ARG A 17 24.61 -45.37 7.07
N VAL A 18 23.88 -46.47 7.05
CA VAL A 18 23.52 -47.33 8.16
C VAL A 18 24.76 -48.06 8.67
N ARG A 19 24.95 -48.17 10.02
CA ARG A 19 25.53 -49.35 10.71
C ARG A 19 25.38 -49.25 12.25
N ARG A 20 24.64 -50.11 12.74
CA ARG A 20 24.57 -51.15 13.77
C ARG A 20 25.51 -51.05 15.01
N TRP A 21 24.82 -51.21 16.19
CA TRP A 21 25.14 -51.91 17.41
C TRP A 21 26.32 -51.42 18.28
N PHE A 22 26.04 -51.03 19.53
CA PHE A 22 26.28 -51.82 20.75
C PHE A 22 25.75 -51.10 21.98
N ALA A 23 25.06 -51.86 22.81
CA ALA A 23 24.60 -51.44 24.11
C ALA A 23 25.74 -51.59 25.14
N VAL A 24 25.89 -50.66 26.05
CA VAL A 24 26.55 -50.88 27.37
C VAL A 24 25.79 -50.05 28.42
N LEU A 25 25.51 -50.77 29.50
CA LEU A 25 24.78 -50.37 30.70
C LEU A 25 25.56 -49.41 31.63
N ALA A 26 24.78 -48.58 32.29
CA ALA A 26 24.83 -48.15 33.69
C ALA A 26 25.99 -47.28 34.17
N THR A 27 25.65 -46.12 34.69
CA THR A 27 25.62 -45.87 36.17
C THR A 27 25.08 -44.45 36.41
N SER A 28 24.15 -44.40 37.33
CA SER A 28 23.58 -43.20 37.93
C SER A 28 24.62 -42.42 38.73
N ILE A 29 24.61 -41.08 38.69
CA ILE A 29 24.90 -40.20 39.86
C ILE A 29 24.57 -38.75 39.46
N GLY A 30 23.80 -38.06 40.28
CA GLY A 30 23.98 -36.64 40.53
C GLY A 30 22.99 -35.69 39.84
N VAL A 31 21.96 -35.43 40.57
CA VAL A 31 21.04 -34.28 40.49
C VAL A 31 21.80 -32.97 40.40
N GLY A 32 21.52 -32.23 39.37
CA GLY A 32 21.87 -30.82 39.24
C GLY A 32 20.83 -30.15 38.38
N LEU A 33 19.73 -29.68 38.97
CA LEU A 33 18.73 -28.85 38.34
C LEU A 33 19.34 -27.46 38.07
N LEU A 34 19.96 -27.27 36.93
CA LEU A 34 20.21 -25.94 36.38
C LEU A 34 19.02 -25.58 35.48
N SER A 35 18.08 -24.85 36.07
CA SER A 35 17.01 -24.19 35.31
C SER A 35 17.63 -23.12 34.39
N GLY A 36 18.01 -23.53 33.18
CA GLY A 36 18.35 -22.60 32.12
C GLY A 36 17.08 -21.89 31.62
N ALA A 37 16.93 -20.64 31.98
CA ALA A 37 15.91 -19.79 31.38
C ALA A 37 16.21 -19.64 29.87
N VAL A 38 15.46 -20.34 29.04
CA VAL A 38 15.50 -20.13 27.58
C VAL A 38 14.82 -18.80 27.31
N VAL A 39 15.63 -17.75 27.13
CA VAL A 39 15.12 -16.48 26.60
C VAL A 39 14.77 -16.71 25.13
N ALA A 40 13.50 -16.96 24.89
CA ALA A 40 12.97 -16.97 23.53
C ALA A 40 13.06 -15.56 22.96
N CYS A 41 14.03 -15.31 22.07
CA CYS A 41 14.04 -14.12 21.24
C CYS A 41 12.85 -14.22 20.27
N THR A 42 11.75 -13.56 20.61
CA THR A 42 10.64 -13.35 19.66
C THR A 42 11.14 -12.43 18.57
N SER A 43 11.31 -12.95 17.37
CA SER A 43 11.55 -12.14 16.17
C SER A 43 10.41 -11.13 16.03
N PRO A 44 10.69 -9.84 15.73
CA PRO A 44 9.63 -8.89 15.46
C PRO A 44 8.84 -9.38 14.24
N ALA A 45 7.52 -9.43 14.41
CA ALA A 45 6.59 -9.81 13.38
C ALA A 45 6.85 -8.98 12.11
N ALA A 46 6.78 -9.65 10.98
CA ALA A 46 6.87 -9.02 9.65
C ALA A 46 6.01 -7.75 9.62
N THR A 47 6.61 -6.64 9.24
CA THR A 47 5.91 -5.37 9.04
C THR A 47 4.85 -5.57 7.96
N THR A 48 3.61 -5.78 8.38
CA THR A 48 2.47 -5.72 7.47
C THR A 48 2.49 -4.35 6.82
N ALA A 49 2.37 -4.30 5.49
CA ALA A 49 2.23 -3.06 4.75
C ALA A 49 1.24 -2.14 5.48
N ALA A 50 1.61 -0.88 5.64
CA ALA A 50 0.76 0.08 6.34
C ALA A 50 -0.66 0.03 5.76
N PRO A 51 -1.70 -0.03 6.59
CA PRO A 51 -3.07 -0.07 6.11
C PRO A 51 -3.36 1.19 5.28
N MET A 52 -4.33 1.10 4.37
CA MET A 52 -4.80 2.26 3.63
C MET A 52 -5.22 3.36 4.60
N GLU A 53 -4.68 4.57 4.40
CA GLU A 53 -4.95 5.71 5.29
C GLU A 53 -6.18 6.51 4.84
N SER A 54 -6.54 6.42 3.57
CA SER A 54 -7.77 7.01 3.06
C SER A 54 -8.96 6.20 3.57
N THR A 55 -9.88 6.85 4.29
CA THR A 55 -11.08 6.17 4.77
C THR A 55 -12.00 5.76 3.61
N PRO A 56 -12.88 4.76 3.77
CA PRO A 56 -13.90 4.45 2.77
C PRO A 56 -14.77 5.66 2.41
N GLY A 57 -15.09 6.52 3.37
CA GLY A 57 -15.85 7.75 3.17
C GLY A 57 -15.11 8.78 2.33
N ASP A 58 -13.81 8.99 2.58
CA ASP A 58 -12.99 9.91 1.80
C ASP A 58 -12.84 9.43 0.34
N ARG A 59 -12.61 8.14 0.13
CA ARG A 59 -12.57 7.55 -1.22
C ARG A 59 -13.90 7.74 -1.96
N ALA A 60 -15.01 7.45 -1.27
CA ALA A 60 -16.34 7.68 -1.83
C ALA A 60 -16.54 9.14 -2.20
N ALA A 61 -16.18 10.08 -1.32
CA ALA A 61 -16.32 11.52 -1.60
C ALA A 61 -15.58 11.96 -2.87
N VAL A 62 -14.34 11.50 -3.08
CA VAL A 62 -13.57 11.80 -4.30
C VAL A 62 -14.25 11.19 -5.54
N ARG A 63 -14.65 9.92 -5.49
CA ARG A 63 -15.30 9.22 -6.61
C ARG A 63 -16.65 9.84 -6.96
N ASP A 64 -17.45 10.15 -5.97
CA ASP A 64 -18.81 10.64 -6.17
C ASP A 64 -18.80 12.03 -6.83
N LEU A 65 -17.85 12.91 -6.47
CA LEU A 65 -17.65 14.19 -7.17
C LEU A 65 -17.28 13.97 -8.65
N VAL A 66 -16.42 13.00 -8.96
CA VAL A 66 -16.11 12.64 -10.35
C VAL A 66 -17.37 12.15 -11.06
N ASN A 67 -18.13 11.25 -10.46
CA ASN A 67 -19.32 10.69 -11.08
C ASN A 67 -20.46 11.72 -11.24
N VAL A 68 -20.60 12.65 -10.30
CA VAL A 68 -21.52 13.82 -10.46
C VAL A 68 -21.12 14.66 -11.68
N SER A 69 -19.83 15.00 -11.80
CA SER A 69 -19.35 15.80 -12.96
C SER A 69 -19.55 15.06 -14.27
N ARG A 70 -19.35 13.74 -14.30
CA ARG A 70 -19.60 12.91 -15.48
C ARG A 70 -21.08 12.89 -15.85
N ALA A 71 -21.97 12.70 -14.88
CA ALA A 71 -23.42 12.71 -15.10
C ALA A 71 -23.89 14.06 -15.67
N GLN A 72 -23.38 15.18 -15.15
CA GLN A 72 -23.66 16.54 -15.68
C GLN A 72 -23.20 16.70 -17.14
N ASN A 73 -22.22 15.92 -17.58
CA ASN A 73 -21.73 15.90 -18.96
C ASN A 73 -22.26 14.70 -19.78
N ARG A 74 -23.33 14.02 -19.33
CA ARG A 74 -23.99 12.88 -19.99
C ARG A 74 -23.08 11.68 -20.21
N LEU A 75 -22.09 11.47 -19.34
CA LEU A 75 -21.17 10.36 -19.37
C LEU A 75 -21.58 9.28 -18.33
N GLY A 76 -21.27 8.02 -18.64
CA GLY A 76 -21.47 6.92 -17.71
C GLY A 76 -20.60 7.07 -16.46
N GLN A 77 -21.09 6.58 -15.33
CA GLN A 77 -20.34 6.54 -14.07
C GLN A 77 -19.15 5.58 -14.19
N LEU A 78 -18.08 5.91 -13.48
CA LEU A 78 -16.93 5.03 -13.32
C LEU A 78 -17.18 4.08 -12.15
N ALA A 79 -16.95 2.78 -12.38
CA ALA A 79 -17.02 1.76 -11.34
C ALA A 79 -15.79 1.84 -10.43
N PRO A 80 -15.93 1.66 -9.10
CA PRO A 80 -14.78 1.59 -8.22
C PRO A 80 -13.95 0.34 -8.51
N ASN A 81 -12.62 0.48 -8.43
CA ASN A 81 -11.68 -0.64 -8.56
C ASN A 81 -10.77 -0.69 -7.32
N PRO A 82 -10.86 -1.75 -6.48
CA PRO A 82 -10.10 -1.82 -5.23
C PRO A 82 -8.57 -1.84 -5.42
N ILE A 83 -8.07 -2.37 -6.54
CA ILE A 83 -6.63 -2.37 -6.83
C ILE A 83 -6.17 -0.95 -7.15
N LEU A 84 -6.96 -0.20 -7.91
CA LEU A 84 -6.69 1.21 -8.17
C LEU A 84 -6.87 2.08 -6.92
N ASP A 85 -7.82 1.76 -6.02
CA ASP A 85 -7.96 2.43 -4.73
C ASP A 85 -6.68 2.26 -3.89
N LEU A 86 -6.13 1.04 -3.83
CA LEU A 86 -4.87 0.79 -3.13
C LEU A 86 -3.70 1.56 -3.76
N LYS A 87 -3.59 1.55 -5.09
CA LYS A 87 -2.57 2.31 -5.81
C LYS A 87 -2.68 3.79 -5.49
N ALA A 88 -3.88 4.35 -5.59
CA ALA A 88 -4.16 5.75 -5.30
C ALA A 88 -3.80 6.12 -3.85
N ASP A 89 -4.14 5.26 -2.89
CA ASP A 89 -3.86 5.48 -1.47
C ASP A 89 -2.37 5.50 -1.16
N LEU A 90 -1.63 4.51 -1.65
CA LEU A 90 -0.16 4.46 -1.48
C LEU A 90 0.51 5.68 -2.11
N TRP A 91 0.01 6.14 -3.27
CA TRP A 91 0.56 7.32 -3.91
C TRP A 91 0.22 8.61 -3.15
N ALA A 92 -1.01 8.75 -2.65
CA ALA A 92 -1.41 9.88 -1.81
C ALA A 92 -0.61 9.97 -0.51
N GLN A 93 -0.32 8.83 0.14
CA GLN A 93 0.57 8.75 1.30
C GLN A 93 1.98 9.25 0.98
N TYR A 94 2.54 8.81 -0.16
CA TYR A 94 3.85 9.27 -0.62
C TYR A 94 3.86 10.80 -0.85
N LEU A 95 2.87 11.33 -1.58
CA LEU A 95 2.74 12.77 -1.83
C LEU A 95 2.64 13.59 -0.55
N ARG A 96 1.86 13.10 0.44
CA ARG A 96 1.79 13.69 1.77
C ARG A 96 3.16 13.68 2.45
N GLY A 97 3.89 12.56 2.37
CA GLY A 97 5.21 12.42 3.00
C GLY A 97 6.24 13.43 2.47
N ILE A 98 6.21 13.70 1.16
CA ILE A 98 7.11 14.68 0.52
C ILE A 98 6.53 16.11 0.47
N CYS A 99 5.28 16.30 0.91
CA CYS A 99 4.55 17.58 0.87
C CYS A 99 4.50 18.24 -0.53
N ALA A 100 4.56 17.45 -1.61
CA ALA A 100 4.63 17.92 -2.99
C ALA A 100 3.68 17.12 -3.90
N LEU A 101 3.39 17.64 -5.10
CA LEU A 101 2.64 16.93 -6.13
C LEU A 101 3.59 16.38 -7.18
N LYS A 102 3.38 15.13 -7.55
CA LYS A 102 4.12 14.41 -8.58
C LYS A 102 3.24 13.29 -9.11
N HIS A 103 3.29 13.02 -10.41
CA HIS A 103 2.62 11.87 -11.00
C HIS A 103 3.33 10.56 -10.67
N SER A 104 2.53 9.49 -10.52
CA SER A 104 3.01 8.13 -10.44
C SER A 104 3.46 7.62 -11.82
N ARG A 105 4.09 6.45 -11.85
CA ARG A 105 4.16 5.67 -13.08
C ARG A 105 2.81 4.97 -13.26
N LEU A 106 2.04 5.36 -14.28
CA LEU A 106 0.65 4.95 -14.43
C LEU A 106 0.47 3.42 -14.42
N ALA A 107 1.38 2.67 -15.03
CA ALA A 107 1.29 1.21 -15.11
C ALA A 107 1.66 0.50 -13.80
N ASP A 108 2.45 1.13 -12.91
CA ASP A 108 2.90 0.51 -11.67
C ASP A 108 1.70 0.32 -10.73
N GLY A 109 1.43 -0.92 -10.34
CA GLY A 109 0.29 -1.27 -9.47
C GLY A 109 -1.09 -1.21 -10.13
N ALA A 110 -1.18 -0.94 -11.43
CA ALA A 110 -2.44 -1.02 -12.17
C ALA A 110 -2.83 -2.50 -12.40
N PRO A 111 -4.15 -2.85 -12.37
CA PRO A 111 -4.61 -4.18 -12.72
C PRO A 111 -4.17 -4.57 -14.14
N PRO A 112 -3.93 -5.85 -14.43
CA PRO A 112 -3.59 -6.27 -15.79
C PRO A 112 -4.77 -6.07 -16.76
N GLY A 113 -4.46 -5.97 -18.06
CA GLY A 113 -5.47 -5.88 -19.12
C GLY A 113 -6.00 -4.48 -19.39
N TRP A 114 -5.42 -3.44 -18.80
CA TRP A 114 -5.78 -2.06 -19.13
C TRP A 114 -5.47 -1.72 -20.60
N ARG A 115 -6.27 -0.83 -21.17
CA ARG A 115 -6.09 -0.26 -22.51
C ARG A 115 -5.75 1.23 -22.47
N LYS A 116 -6.15 1.89 -21.39
CA LYS A 116 -5.88 3.29 -21.13
C LYS A 116 -5.80 3.53 -19.64
N LEU A 117 -4.84 4.33 -19.23
CA LEU A 117 -4.67 4.79 -17.85
C LEU A 117 -4.60 6.31 -17.82
N GLY A 118 -5.01 6.89 -16.72
CA GLY A 118 -4.89 8.32 -16.44
C GLY A 118 -4.81 8.56 -14.94
N GLU A 119 -4.22 9.68 -14.56
CA GLU A 119 -4.09 10.06 -13.15
C GLU A 119 -4.35 11.54 -12.96
N ASN A 120 -5.05 11.89 -11.90
CA ASN A 120 -5.10 13.23 -11.35
C ASN A 120 -4.51 13.22 -9.94
N VAL A 121 -3.65 14.18 -9.65
CA VAL A 121 -3.09 14.41 -8.32
C VAL A 121 -3.31 15.84 -7.87
N GLY A 122 -3.69 16.04 -6.61
CA GLY A 122 -3.98 17.36 -6.07
C GLY A 122 -3.78 17.44 -4.56
N LYS A 123 -3.56 18.65 -4.08
CA LYS A 123 -3.53 18.94 -2.63
C LYS A 123 -4.27 20.24 -2.33
N GLY A 124 -4.89 20.31 -1.17
CA GLY A 124 -5.65 21.50 -0.77
C GLY A 124 -6.26 21.36 0.62
N GLY A 125 -7.12 22.31 0.96
CA GLY A 125 -7.80 22.35 2.26
C GLY A 125 -8.95 21.37 2.38
N THR A 126 -9.65 21.06 1.26
CA THR A 126 -10.81 20.16 1.23
C THR A 126 -10.88 19.39 -0.09
N ILE A 127 -11.53 18.22 -0.06
CA ILE A 127 -11.76 17.38 -1.24
C ILE A 127 -12.56 18.16 -2.33
N PRO A 128 -13.69 18.85 -2.03
CA PRO A 128 -14.41 19.62 -3.04
C PRO A 128 -13.57 20.72 -3.68
N GLN A 129 -12.78 21.47 -2.91
CA GLN A 129 -11.90 22.51 -3.48
C GLN A 129 -10.89 21.94 -4.50
N ILE A 130 -10.34 20.77 -4.22
CA ILE A 130 -9.42 20.10 -5.14
C ILE A 130 -10.16 19.64 -6.40
N HIS A 131 -11.37 19.08 -6.24
CA HIS A 131 -12.19 18.67 -7.39
C HIS A 131 -12.52 19.85 -8.29
N ASP A 132 -12.91 20.99 -7.72
CA ASP A 132 -13.15 22.22 -8.49
C ASP A 132 -11.88 22.70 -9.21
N ALA A 133 -10.72 22.57 -8.57
CA ALA A 133 -9.44 22.90 -9.21
C ALA A 133 -9.15 21.94 -10.39
N TYR A 134 -9.43 20.65 -10.25
CA TYR A 134 -9.32 19.69 -11.34
C TYR A 134 -10.22 20.07 -12.54
N LEU A 135 -11.47 20.46 -12.28
CA LEU A 135 -12.39 20.86 -13.35
C LEU A 135 -11.97 22.15 -14.07
N ARG A 136 -11.25 23.06 -13.40
CA ARG A 136 -10.67 24.25 -14.03
C ARG A 136 -9.39 23.99 -14.81
N SER A 137 -8.72 22.88 -14.56
CA SER A 137 -7.49 22.48 -15.27
C SER A 137 -7.83 21.66 -16.51
N PRO A 138 -7.44 22.07 -17.72
CA PRO A 138 -7.79 21.34 -18.94
C PRO A 138 -7.36 19.87 -18.91
N SER A 139 -6.14 19.56 -18.43
CA SER A 139 -5.62 18.20 -18.39
C SER A 139 -6.34 17.31 -17.39
N HIS A 140 -6.57 17.80 -16.15
CA HIS A 140 -7.28 17.04 -15.14
C HIS A 140 -8.76 16.85 -15.51
N ARG A 141 -9.39 17.89 -16.03
CA ARG A 141 -10.77 17.83 -16.53
C ARG A 141 -10.91 16.81 -17.67
N ALA A 142 -9.93 16.73 -18.56
CA ALA A 142 -9.94 15.75 -19.65
C ALA A 142 -9.96 14.32 -19.11
N ASN A 143 -9.22 14.00 -18.05
CA ASN A 143 -9.29 12.68 -17.42
C ASN A 143 -10.67 12.41 -16.80
N ILE A 144 -11.24 13.36 -16.05
CA ILE A 144 -12.56 13.20 -15.41
C ILE A 144 -13.66 12.96 -16.46
N LEU A 145 -13.62 13.67 -17.58
CA LEU A 145 -14.66 13.63 -18.61
C LEU A 145 -14.31 12.74 -19.82
N ASP A 146 -13.28 11.92 -19.72
CA ASP A 146 -12.95 10.97 -20.78
C ASP A 146 -14.02 9.86 -20.90
N PRO A 147 -14.71 9.74 -22.06
CA PRO A 147 -15.74 8.74 -22.25
C PRO A 147 -15.20 7.30 -22.29
N PHE A 148 -13.90 7.11 -22.52
CA PHE A 148 -13.30 5.79 -22.63
C PHE A 148 -13.05 5.14 -21.26
N PHE A 149 -12.84 5.90 -20.20
CA PHE A 149 -12.65 5.33 -18.87
C PHE A 149 -13.93 4.68 -18.34
N THR A 150 -13.78 3.54 -17.68
CA THR A 150 -14.90 2.77 -17.10
C THR A 150 -14.69 2.45 -15.63
N GLN A 151 -13.47 2.59 -15.11
CA GLN A 151 -13.12 2.29 -13.73
C GLN A 151 -12.30 3.42 -13.13
N ILE A 152 -12.38 3.54 -11.80
CA ILE A 152 -11.64 4.53 -11.05
C ILE A 152 -11.19 3.94 -9.70
N GLY A 153 -9.96 4.27 -9.30
CA GLY A 153 -9.51 4.20 -7.91
C GLY A 153 -9.30 5.59 -7.36
N THR A 154 -9.59 5.78 -6.09
CA THR A 154 -9.53 7.10 -5.46
C THR A 154 -8.91 7.03 -4.08
N ALA A 155 -8.22 8.10 -3.70
CA ALA A 155 -7.73 8.31 -2.34
C ALA A 155 -7.82 9.77 -1.93
N ALA A 156 -7.95 9.98 -0.61
CA ALA A 156 -7.76 11.27 0.02
C ALA A 156 -7.06 11.07 1.37
N VAL A 157 -5.79 11.41 1.45
CA VAL A 157 -4.95 11.22 2.64
C VAL A 157 -4.67 12.57 3.29
N TRP A 158 -5.03 12.68 4.56
CA TRP A 158 -4.86 13.89 5.34
C TRP A 158 -3.49 13.97 6.01
N GLY A 159 -2.95 15.18 6.13
CA GLY A 159 -1.70 15.46 6.82
C GLY A 159 -1.47 16.94 7.07
N ASN A 160 -0.29 17.27 7.55
CA ASN A 160 0.17 18.65 7.67
C ASN A 160 1.25 18.92 6.61
N CYS A 161 1.10 20.05 5.92
CA CYS A 161 2.05 20.46 4.91
C CYS A 161 2.32 21.96 5.06
N GLY A 162 3.55 22.32 5.38
CA GLY A 162 3.92 23.71 5.63
C GLY A 162 3.17 24.36 6.82
N GLY A 163 2.84 23.58 7.84
CA GLY A 163 2.11 24.05 9.02
C GLY A 163 0.58 24.05 8.88
N TYR A 164 0.04 23.67 7.72
CA TYR A 164 -1.40 23.67 7.45
C TYR A 164 -1.95 22.26 7.30
N ARG A 165 -3.17 22.02 7.82
CA ARG A 165 -3.91 20.78 7.53
C ARG A 165 -4.22 20.71 6.03
N THR A 166 -3.78 19.66 5.39
CA THR A 166 -3.83 19.50 3.94
C THR A 166 -4.33 18.10 3.60
N VAL A 167 -5.19 17.96 2.60
CA VAL A 167 -5.56 16.69 2.01
C VAL A 167 -4.87 16.53 0.66
N PHE A 168 -4.34 15.33 0.42
CA PHE A 168 -3.76 14.89 -0.85
C PHE A 168 -4.73 13.93 -1.51
N THR A 169 -5.22 14.27 -2.70
CA THR A 169 -6.15 13.42 -3.45
C THR A 169 -5.46 12.83 -4.66
N VAL A 170 -5.79 11.57 -4.95
CA VAL A 170 -5.36 10.86 -6.15
C VAL A 170 -6.57 10.20 -6.79
N GLN A 171 -6.68 10.32 -8.09
CA GLN A 171 -7.69 9.68 -8.94
C GLN A 171 -6.95 8.87 -10.01
N GLU A 172 -7.11 7.55 -9.99
CA GLU A 172 -6.55 6.61 -10.97
C GLU A 172 -7.65 6.14 -11.89
N PHE A 173 -7.55 6.43 -13.18
CA PHE A 173 -8.54 6.08 -14.18
C PHE A 173 -8.07 4.91 -15.03
N MET A 174 -8.99 4.01 -15.40
CA MET A 174 -8.69 2.83 -16.21
C MET A 174 -9.80 2.51 -17.24
N LYS A 175 -9.34 2.01 -18.41
CA LYS A 175 -10.15 1.32 -19.43
C LYS A 175 -9.50 -0.03 -19.74
#